data_966f99cf8c20ab3144c66c45ca9fbc77
#
_entry.id   966f99cf8c20ab3144c66c45ca9fbc77
#
_cell.length_a   1.000
_cell.length_b   1.000
_cell.length_c   1.000
_cell.angle_alpha   90.00
_cell.angle_beta   90.00
_cell.angle_gamma   90.00
#
_symmetry.space_group_name_H-M   'P 1'
#
loop_
_entity.id
_entity.type
_entity.pdbx_description
1 polymer ?
#
loop_
_entity_poly.entity_id
_entity_poly.type
_entity_poly.pdbx_seq_one_letter_code
_entity_poly.pdbx_strand_id
1 'polypeptide(L)'
;PIFETYPVLLMPVSGELPFPDQLDVKDDASFARVWRAQMPMVGIPLMGLPGLTVSTGLVGRVPVGVQVVAGRYREDLCLLAGEAIEAGGTPSSPVDPVA
;
A
#
# COMPACT_ATOMS: atom_id res chain seq x y z
N PRO A 1 -17.09 -1.00 -16.75
CA PRO A 1 -15.87 -0.82 -15.98
C PRO A 1 -16.01 -1.30 -14.55
N ILE A 2 -14.89 -1.75 -14.00
CA ILE A 2 -14.88 -2.40 -12.70
C ILE A 2 -15.41 -1.53 -11.57
N PHE A 3 -15.14 -0.22 -11.61
CA PHE A 3 -15.55 0.69 -10.54
C PHE A 3 -17.03 1.03 -10.50
N GLU A 4 -17.79 0.66 -11.53
CA GLU A 4 -19.25 0.76 -11.52
C GLU A 4 -19.84 -0.35 -10.64
N THR A 5 -19.22 -1.51 -10.62
CA THR A 5 -19.66 -2.66 -9.83
C THR A 5 -19.02 -2.67 -8.43
N TYR A 6 -17.72 -2.33 -8.36
CA TYR A 6 -16.94 -2.31 -7.14
C TYR A 6 -16.37 -0.90 -6.93
N PRO A 7 -17.01 -0.08 -6.08
CA PRO A 7 -16.60 1.32 -5.90
C PRO A 7 -15.16 1.49 -5.44
N VAL A 8 -14.66 0.55 -4.65
CA VAL A 8 -13.26 0.51 -4.20
C VAL A 8 -12.69 -0.89 -4.36
N LEU A 9 -11.38 -0.95 -4.57
CA LEU A 9 -10.62 -2.21 -4.59
C LEU A 9 -9.61 -2.18 -3.46
N LEU A 10 -9.44 -3.31 -2.81
CA LEU A 10 -8.36 -3.50 -1.83
C LEU A 10 -7.27 -4.33 -2.46
N MET A 11 -6.03 -3.92 -2.26
CA MET A 11 -4.89 -4.64 -2.80
C MET A 11 -3.67 -4.48 -1.88
N PRO A 12 -2.68 -5.36 -1.98
CA PRO A 12 -1.47 -5.20 -1.18
C PRO A 12 -0.70 -3.95 -1.61
N VAL A 13 0.01 -3.36 -0.65
CA VAL A 13 0.93 -2.24 -0.91
C VAL A 13 2.17 -2.77 -1.65
N SER A 14 2.66 -3.93 -1.26
CA SER A 14 3.84 -4.56 -1.83
C SER A 14 3.64 -6.06 -1.90
N GLY A 15 4.29 -6.71 -2.84
CA GLY A 15 4.30 -8.17 -2.97
C GLY A 15 5.17 -8.86 -1.92
N GLU A 16 6.01 -8.11 -1.21
CA GLU A 16 6.90 -8.63 -0.16
C GLU A 16 6.92 -7.66 1.02
N LEU A 17 7.32 -8.14 2.18
CA LEU A 17 7.59 -7.30 3.33
C LEU A 17 8.74 -6.33 3.01
N PRO A 18 8.91 -5.25 3.80
CA PRO A 18 9.97 -4.28 3.53
C PRO A 18 11.34 -4.92 3.37
N PHE A 19 12.08 -4.42 2.40
CA PHE A 19 13.38 -4.95 2.02
C PHE A 19 14.50 -4.40 2.91
N PRO A 20 15.65 -5.11 3.00
CA PRO A 20 16.83 -4.54 3.60
C PRO A 20 17.24 -3.25 2.90
N ASP A 21 17.91 -2.38 3.64
CA ASP A 21 18.39 -1.11 3.10
C ASP A 21 19.26 -1.34 1.86
N GLN A 22 19.05 -0.51 0.84
CA GLN A 22 19.80 -0.48 -0.42
C GLN A 22 19.75 -1.78 -1.23
N LEU A 23 18.75 -2.64 -1.00
CA LEU A 23 18.62 -3.86 -1.81
C LEU A 23 18.44 -3.56 -3.30
N ASP A 24 17.74 -2.48 -3.61
CA ASP A 24 17.46 -2.07 -4.99
C ASP A 24 18.69 -1.61 -5.76
N VAL A 25 19.76 -1.22 -5.07
CA VAL A 25 21.00 -0.78 -5.70
C VAL A 25 22.13 -1.81 -5.59
N LYS A 26 21.84 -2.98 -5.05
CA LYS A 26 22.84 -4.04 -4.84
C LYS A 26 23.29 -4.67 -6.16
N ASP A 27 22.36 -5.09 -6.99
CA ASP A 27 22.60 -5.71 -8.29
C ASP A 27 21.31 -5.69 -9.13
N ASP A 28 21.42 -6.10 -10.39
CA ASP A 28 20.28 -6.09 -11.31
C ASP A 28 19.16 -7.04 -10.88
N ALA A 29 19.50 -8.20 -10.35
CA ALA A 29 18.51 -9.18 -9.91
C ALA A 29 17.73 -8.68 -8.70
N SER A 30 18.42 -8.04 -7.74
CA SER A 30 17.78 -7.41 -6.56
C SER A 30 16.91 -6.24 -6.96
N PHE A 31 17.35 -5.41 -7.89
CA PHE A 31 16.55 -4.33 -8.44
C PHE A 31 15.25 -4.85 -9.07
N ALA A 32 15.36 -5.89 -9.89
CA ALA A 32 14.20 -6.50 -10.53
C ALA A 32 13.21 -7.08 -9.50
N ARG A 33 13.73 -7.67 -8.44
CA ARG A 33 12.91 -8.20 -7.34
C ARG A 33 12.15 -7.09 -6.64
N VAL A 34 12.83 -6.01 -6.26
CA VAL A 34 12.20 -4.87 -5.59
C VAL A 34 11.16 -4.23 -6.49
N TRP A 35 11.49 -3.99 -7.75
CA TRP A 35 10.58 -3.41 -8.73
C TRP A 35 9.30 -4.24 -8.87
N ARG A 36 9.46 -5.55 -8.99
CA ARG A 36 8.30 -6.46 -9.12
C ARG A 36 7.40 -6.42 -7.89
N ALA A 37 7.99 -6.41 -6.70
CA ALA A 37 7.23 -6.33 -5.46
C ALA A 37 6.49 -4.99 -5.32
N GLN A 38 7.05 -3.90 -5.86
CA GLN A 38 6.47 -2.56 -5.77
C GLN A 38 5.45 -2.25 -6.87
N MET A 39 5.17 -3.17 -7.78
CA MET A 39 4.25 -2.92 -8.90
C MET A 39 2.87 -2.42 -8.47
N PRO A 40 2.26 -2.89 -7.36
CA PRO A 40 0.97 -2.34 -6.94
C PRO A 40 1.03 -0.83 -6.68
N MET A 41 2.14 -0.32 -6.19
CA MET A 41 2.30 1.11 -5.91
C MET A 41 2.69 1.92 -7.15
N VAL A 42 3.28 1.27 -8.14
CA VAL A 42 3.69 1.92 -9.40
C VAL A 42 2.52 1.96 -10.39
N GLY A 43 1.79 0.85 -10.52
CA GLY A 43 0.73 0.70 -11.52
C GLY A 43 -0.46 1.65 -11.32
N ILE A 44 -0.88 1.85 -10.08
CA ILE A 44 -2.06 2.67 -9.78
C ILE A 44 -1.85 4.14 -10.20
N PRO A 45 -0.75 4.82 -9.83
CA PRO A 45 -0.50 6.17 -10.32
C PRO A 45 -0.38 6.27 -11.84
N LEU A 46 0.23 5.26 -12.48
CA LEU A 46 0.35 5.24 -13.94
C LEU A 46 -1.00 5.19 -14.63
N MET A 47 -1.99 4.55 -14.04
CA MET A 47 -3.36 4.52 -14.56
C MET A 47 -4.14 5.79 -14.22
N GLY A 48 -3.59 6.68 -13.43
CA GLY A 48 -4.27 7.91 -13.02
C GLY A 48 -5.40 7.69 -12.02
N LEU A 49 -5.32 6.63 -11.24
CA LEU A 49 -6.31 6.29 -10.23
C LEU A 49 -5.87 6.76 -8.84
N PRO A 50 -6.79 7.21 -7.99
CA PRO A 50 -6.46 7.52 -6.60
C PRO A 50 -6.18 6.24 -5.82
N GLY A 51 -5.15 6.31 -4.97
CA GLY A 51 -4.79 5.23 -4.06
C GLY A 51 -4.50 5.78 -2.67
N LEU A 52 -4.92 5.06 -1.67
CA LEU A 52 -4.69 5.40 -0.26
C LEU A 52 -4.13 4.18 0.45
N THR A 53 -3.01 4.35 1.14
CA THR A 53 -2.45 3.29 1.98
C THR A 53 -2.94 3.46 3.42
N VAL A 54 -3.46 2.39 3.97
CA VAL A 54 -3.95 2.37 5.35
C VAL A 54 -3.21 1.30 6.12
N SER A 55 -2.66 1.65 7.28
CA SER A 55 -1.99 0.70 8.16
C SER A 55 -3.01 -0.28 8.75
N THR A 56 -2.70 -1.57 8.72
CA THR A 56 -3.58 -2.61 9.25
C THR A 56 -2.99 -3.38 10.41
N GLY A 57 -1.72 -3.18 10.72
CA GLY A 57 -1.09 -3.85 11.85
C GLY A 57 0.38 -4.14 11.62
N LEU A 58 0.85 -5.16 12.29
CA LEU A 58 2.26 -5.57 12.27
C LEU A 58 2.38 -7.05 11.93
N VAL A 59 3.42 -7.39 11.18
CA VAL A 59 3.90 -8.78 11.05
C VAL A 59 5.22 -8.82 11.83
N GLY A 60 5.19 -9.43 13.02
CA GLY A 60 6.29 -9.27 13.96
C GLY A 60 6.41 -7.81 14.37
N ARG A 61 7.54 -7.17 14.06
CA ARG A 61 7.77 -5.74 14.30
C ARG A 61 7.61 -4.88 13.05
N VAL A 62 7.23 -5.49 11.93
CA VAL A 62 7.17 -4.80 10.64
C VAL A 62 5.76 -4.28 10.39
N PRO A 63 5.59 -2.96 10.23
CA PRO A 63 4.28 -2.41 9.87
C PRO A 63 3.83 -2.89 8.50
N VAL A 64 2.57 -3.24 8.39
CA VAL A 64 1.94 -3.62 7.12
C VAL A 64 0.64 -2.85 6.93
N GLY A 65 0.19 -2.77 5.71
CA GLY A 65 -1.04 -2.09 5.38
C GLY A 65 -1.64 -2.59 4.08
N VAL A 66 -2.76 -1.98 3.72
CA VAL A 66 -3.44 -2.25 2.46
C VAL A 66 -3.53 -0.98 1.64
N GLN A 67 -3.62 -1.12 0.33
CA GLN A 67 -3.90 -0.03 -0.59
C GLN A 67 -5.37 -0.08 -0.97
N VAL A 68 -6.05 1.07 -0.83
CA VAL A 68 -7.42 1.27 -1.28
C VAL A 68 -7.38 2.05 -2.59
N VAL A 69 -8.01 1.53 -3.62
CA VAL A 69 -8.03 2.15 -4.95
C VAL A 69 -9.48 2.42 -5.34
N ALA A 70 -9.73 3.58 -5.91
CA ALA A 70 -11.05 3.95 -6.40
C ALA A 70 -10.97 4.44 -7.85
N GLY A 71 -12.10 4.72 -8.44
CA GLY A 71 -12.17 5.27 -9.78
C GLY A 71 -11.62 6.70 -9.83
N ARG A 72 -11.36 7.17 -11.06
CA ARG A 72 -10.76 8.48 -11.29
C ARG A 72 -11.59 9.58 -10.60
N TYR A 73 -10.90 10.46 -9.89
CA TYR A 73 -11.48 11.59 -9.14
C TYR A 73 -12.36 11.17 -7.94
N ARG A 74 -12.26 9.92 -7.50
CA ARG A 74 -13.03 9.42 -6.35
C ARG A 74 -12.15 9.22 -5.12
N GLU A 75 -11.33 10.21 -4.82
CA GLU A 75 -10.50 10.24 -3.60
C GLU A 75 -11.38 10.19 -2.34
N ASP A 76 -12.59 10.73 -2.42
CA ASP A 76 -13.57 10.67 -1.34
C ASP A 76 -13.89 9.23 -0.91
N LEU A 77 -14.02 8.31 -1.87
CA LEU A 77 -14.26 6.90 -1.59
C LEU A 77 -13.06 6.24 -0.93
N CYS A 78 -11.85 6.60 -1.37
CA CYS A 78 -10.63 6.11 -0.72
C CYS A 78 -10.57 6.53 0.75
N LEU A 79 -10.85 7.78 1.05
CA LEU A 79 -10.85 8.31 2.42
C LEU A 79 -11.93 7.66 3.27
N LEU A 80 -13.12 7.47 2.72
CA LEU A 80 -14.22 6.83 3.42
C LEU A 80 -13.89 5.37 3.77
N ALA A 81 -13.35 4.63 2.81
CA ALA A 81 -12.92 3.25 3.04
C ALA A 81 -11.77 3.17 4.04
N GLY A 82 -10.80 4.08 3.94
CA GLY A 82 -9.68 4.15 4.87
C GLY A 82 -10.14 4.43 6.31
N GLU A 83 -11.10 5.33 6.48
CA GLU A 83 -11.69 5.60 7.78
C GLU A 83 -12.36 4.35 8.38
N ALA A 84 -13.08 3.60 7.55
CA ALA A 84 -13.71 2.36 7.99
C ALA A 84 -12.68 1.31 8.42
N ILE A 85 -11.56 1.21 7.71
CA ILE A 85 -10.48 0.29 8.07
C ILE A 85 -9.83 0.69 9.39
N GLU A 86 -9.54 1.98 9.57
CA GLU A 86 -8.96 2.48 10.83
C GLU A 86 -9.89 2.26 12.02
N ALA A 87 -11.19 2.41 11.82
CA ALA A 87 -12.19 2.17 12.87
C ALA A 87 -12.20 0.72 13.35
N GLY A 88 -11.68 -0.22 12.58
CA GLY A 88 -11.54 -1.62 12.95
C GLY A 88 -10.45 -1.91 13.97
N GLY A 89 -9.72 -0.91 14.43
CA GLY A 89 -8.72 -1.08 15.49
C GLY A 89 -7.32 -1.32 14.99
N THR A 90 -6.81 -0.44 14.14
CA THR A 90 -5.41 -0.50 13.69
C THR A 90 -4.47 -0.20 14.86
N PRO A 91 -3.50 -1.08 15.17
CA PRO A 91 -2.51 -0.78 16.21
C PRO A 91 -1.68 0.43 15.82
N SER A 92 -1.35 1.27 16.80
CA SER A 92 -0.44 2.38 16.58
C SER A 92 0.96 1.87 16.30
N SER A 93 1.62 2.48 15.31
CA SER A 93 3.02 2.19 15.02
C SER A 93 3.90 3.22 15.72
N PRO A 94 5.06 2.82 16.24
CA PRO A 94 5.99 3.80 16.81
C PRO A 94 6.46 4.77 15.72
N VAL A 95 6.44 6.06 16.05
CA VAL A 95 6.86 7.11 15.12
C VAL A 95 8.29 7.54 15.38
N ASP A 96 8.74 7.36 16.62
CA ASP A 96 10.09 7.75 17.01
C ASP A 96 11.09 6.68 16.57
N PRO A 97 12.24 7.08 16.01
CA PRO A 97 13.27 6.13 15.65
C PRO A 97 13.82 5.43 16.91
N VAL A 98 13.99 4.13 16.81
CA VAL A 98 14.56 3.33 17.89
C VAL A 98 16.06 3.19 17.59
N ALA A 99 16.86 3.63 18.53
CA ALA A 99 18.31 3.53 18.39
C ALA A 99 18.78 2.06 18.46
#